data_0400fa7af7077d9bffea78af5e676150
#
_entry.id   0400fa7af7077d9bffea78af5e676150
#
_cell.length_a   1.000
_cell.length_b   1.000
_cell.length_c   1.000
_cell.angle_alpha   90.00
_cell.angle_beta   90.00
_cell.angle_gamma   90.00
#
_symmetry.space_group_name_H-M   'P 1'
#
loop_
_entity.id
_entity.type
_entity.pdbx_description
1 polymer ?
#
loop_
_entity_poly.entity_id
_entity_poly.type
_entity_poly.pdbx_seq_one_letter_code
_entity_poly.pdbx_strand_id
1 'polypeptide(L)'
;MMDKIDTGENFKHIKYMVIDTLNGMMVANEMEILKKRGADSRSMWNDLAQNGWEVVNKALAMRPDLTVIILCHCETVSDDNGIVKTRIKTNGRKLEKLVLESKMTTVVWAVRKEGKYRFILSADNCTAKVPMGAF
;
A
#
# COMPACT_ATOMS: atom_id res chain seq x y z
N MET A 1 0.21 15.81 -7.26
CA MET A 1 1.11 15.11 -8.22
C MET A 1 0.37 14.05 -9.03
N MET A 2 -0.32 13.09 -8.40
CA MET A 2 -1.07 12.04 -9.11
C MET A 2 -2.04 12.58 -10.14
N ASP A 3 -2.84 13.61 -9.84
CA ASP A 3 -3.78 14.23 -10.80
C ASP A 3 -3.08 14.76 -12.04
N LYS A 4 -1.90 15.37 -11.90
CA LYS A 4 -1.13 15.86 -13.04
C LYS A 4 -0.66 14.72 -13.94
N ILE A 5 -0.29 13.58 -13.37
CA ILE A 5 0.13 12.39 -14.15
C ILE A 5 -1.06 11.76 -14.83
N ASP A 6 -2.22 11.76 -14.17
CA ASP A 6 -3.44 11.15 -14.69
C ASP A 6 -4.04 11.95 -15.86
N THR A 7 -4.21 13.26 -15.69
CA THR A 7 -4.95 14.13 -16.63
C THR A 7 -4.08 15.04 -17.50
N GLY A 8 -2.81 15.22 -17.13
CA GLY A 8 -1.90 16.17 -17.82
C GLY A 8 -1.41 15.65 -19.16
N GLU A 9 -1.63 16.40 -20.24
CA GLU A 9 -1.18 16.09 -21.60
C GLU A 9 0.32 15.75 -21.67
N ASN A 10 1.14 16.50 -20.93
CA ASN A 10 2.60 16.30 -20.90
C ASN A 10 3.03 14.98 -20.24
N PHE A 11 2.12 14.27 -19.57
CA PHE A 11 2.41 13.04 -18.84
C PHE A 11 1.80 11.78 -19.47
N LYS A 12 1.15 11.90 -20.63
CA LYS A 12 0.52 10.76 -21.33
C LYS A 12 1.51 9.66 -21.74
N HIS A 13 2.78 10.00 -21.92
CA HIS A 13 3.84 9.04 -22.23
C HIS A 13 4.23 8.14 -21.05
N ILE A 14 3.89 8.54 -19.81
CA ILE A 14 4.18 7.75 -18.61
C ILE A 14 3.24 6.54 -18.58
N LYS A 15 3.81 5.34 -18.50
CA LYS A 15 3.07 4.06 -18.43
C LYS A 15 3.15 3.40 -17.07
N TYR A 16 4.13 3.79 -16.26
CA TYR A 16 4.34 3.25 -14.92
C TYR A 16 4.53 4.37 -13.92
N MET A 17 3.85 4.26 -12.80
CA MET A 17 4.05 5.13 -11.64
C MET A 17 4.38 4.27 -10.43
N VAL A 18 5.47 4.57 -9.74
CA VAL A 18 5.89 3.85 -8.53
C VAL A 18 5.73 4.75 -7.31
N ILE A 19 5.07 4.25 -6.29
CA ILE A 19 4.99 4.87 -4.96
C ILE A 19 5.93 4.11 -4.03
N ASP A 20 7.06 4.71 -3.69
CA ASP A 20 8.10 4.12 -2.84
C ASP A 20 8.34 4.99 -1.60
N THR A 21 7.78 4.63 -0.49
CA THR A 21 6.88 3.56 -0.13
C THR A 21 5.58 4.14 0.44
N LEU A 22 4.50 3.38 0.44
CA LEU A 22 3.26 3.81 1.11
C LEU A 22 3.52 4.11 2.60
N ASN A 23 4.34 3.28 3.27
CA ASN A 23 4.71 3.50 4.66
C ASN A 23 5.45 4.82 4.89
N GLY A 24 6.38 5.18 3.99
CA GLY A 24 7.09 6.47 4.04
C GLY A 24 6.14 7.66 3.90
N MET A 25 5.16 7.56 2.99
CA MET A 25 4.13 8.59 2.84
C MET A 25 3.25 8.71 4.09
N MET A 26 2.87 7.60 4.71
CA MET A 26 2.08 7.60 5.94
C MET A 26 2.83 8.26 7.09
N VAL A 27 4.12 7.95 7.26
CA VAL A 27 4.97 8.59 8.30
C VAL A 27 5.12 10.09 8.04
N ALA A 28 5.36 10.50 6.79
CA ALA A 28 5.46 11.91 6.44
C ALA A 28 4.17 12.67 6.74
N ASN A 29 3.02 12.08 6.41
CA ASN A 29 1.70 12.64 6.71
C ASN A 29 1.43 12.74 8.23
N GLU A 30 1.80 11.71 8.99
CA GLU A 30 1.72 11.71 10.46
C GLU A 30 2.50 12.87 11.05
N MET A 31 3.76 13.07 10.61
CA MET A 31 4.60 14.18 11.06
C MET A 31 4.03 15.55 10.67
N GLU A 32 3.40 15.66 9.51
CA GLU A 32 2.74 16.90 9.08
C GLU A 32 1.52 17.23 9.95
N ILE A 33 0.69 16.25 10.26
CA ILE A 33 -0.48 16.41 11.13
C ILE A 33 -0.05 16.82 12.54
N LEU A 34 0.98 16.15 13.10
CA LEU A 34 1.54 16.49 14.42
C LEU A 34 2.04 17.93 14.49
N LYS A 35 2.72 18.42 13.46
CA LYS A 35 3.19 19.82 13.39
C LYS A 35 2.06 20.83 13.37
N LYS A 36 0.94 20.51 12.71
CA LYS A 36 -0.20 21.45 12.55
C LYS A 36 -1.13 21.48 13.76
N ARG A 37 -1.37 20.36 14.41
CA ARG A 37 -2.45 20.18 15.40
C ARG A 37 -1.97 19.79 16.80
N GLY A 38 -0.68 19.52 16.99
CA GLY A 38 -0.19 18.94 18.25
C GLY A 38 -0.69 17.50 18.45
N ALA A 39 -0.55 17.00 19.68
CA ALA A 39 -0.78 15.59 20.00
C ALA A 39 -2.26 15.21 20.31
N ASP A 40 -3.26 15.88 19.71
CA ASP A 40 -4.65 15.40 19.83
C ASP A 40 -4.80 14.11 18.98
N SER A 41 -4.66 13.00 19.70
CA SER A 41 -4.39 11.68 19.11
C SER A 41 -5.58 11.08 18.35
N ARG A 42 -6.83 11.34 18.74
CA ARG A 42 -7.98 10.61 18.20
C ARG A 42 -8.36 11.08 16.79
N SER A 43 -8.39 12.38 16.55
CA SER A 43 -8.66 12.94 15.21
C SER A 43 -7.51 12.64 14.25
N MET A 44 -6.26 12.72 14.72
CA MET A 44 -5.06 12.43 13.95
C MET A 44 -5.08 11.03 13.33
N TRP A 45 -5.41 10.00 14.10
CA TRP A 45 -5.47 8.63 13.59
C TRP A 45 -6.56 8.41 12.54
N ASN A 46 -7.66 9.16 12.64
CA ASN A 46 -8.71 9.14 11.63
C ASN A 46 -8.23 9.76 10.32
N ASP A 47 -7.62 10.94 10.40
CA ASP A 47 -7.10 11.66 9.23
C ASP A 47 -5.99 10.85 8.54
N LEU A 48 -5.09 10.25 9.32
CA LEU A 48 -4.02 9.40 8.79
C LEU A 48 -4.58 8.18 8.03
N ALA A 49 -5.57 7.51 8.61
CA ALA A 49 -6.22 6.36 7.97
C ALA A 49 -6.96 6.77 6.69
N GLN A 50 -7.66 7.91 6.71
CA GLN A 50 -8.36 8.44 5.55
C GLN A 50 -7.37 8.80 4.44
N ASN A 51 -6.30 9.54 4.76
CA ASN A 51 -5.30 9.95 3.78
C ASN A 51 -4.61 8.75 3.12
N GLY A 52 -4.24 7.72 3.90
CA GLY A 52 -3.66 6.49 3.35
C GLY A 52 -4.63 5.76 2.42
N TRP A 53 -5.91 5.69 2.81
CA TRP A 53 -6.98 5.12 1.99
C TRP A 53 -7.21 5.90 0.69
N GLU A 54 -7.21 7.23 0.75
CA GLU A 54 -7.39 8.10 -0.42
C GLU A 54 -6.27 7.93 -1.44
N VAL A 55 -5.02 7.76 -1.00
CA VAL A 55 -3.89 7.47 -1.91
C VAL A 55 -4.14 6.19 -2.70
N VAL A 56 -4.58 5.12 -2.03
CA VAL A 56 -4.88 3.84 -2.68
C VAL A 56 -6.06 3.97 -3.64
N ASN A 57 -7.17 4.59 -3.21
CA ASN A 57 -8.34 4.79 -4.08
C ASN A 57 -8.01 5.64 -5.31
N LYS A 58 -7.19 6.68 -5.13
CA LYS A 58 -6.75 7.51 -6.24
C LYS A 58 -5.88 6.75 -7.22
N ALA A 59 -4.97 5.91 -6.72
CA ALA A 59 -4.16 5.04 -7.55
C ALA A 59 -5.02 4.09 -8.40
N LEU A 60 -6.09 3.53 -7.81
CA LEU A 60 -7.02 2.64 -8.50
C LEU A 60 -7.92 3.35 -9.53
N ALA A 61 -8.17 4.65 -9.36
CA ALA A 61 -9.01 5.46 -10.24
C ALA A 61 -8.24 6.11 -11.39
N MET A 62 -6.92 5.93 -11.49
CA MET A 62 -6.11 6.52 -12.55
C MET A 62 -6.41 5.89 -13.91
N ARG A 63 -6.02 6.59 -14.97
CA ARG A 63 -6.28 6.16 -16.36
C ARG A 63 -5.85 4.70 -16.61
N PRO A 64 -6.58 3.96 -17.46
CA PRO A 64 -6.42 2.50 -17.61
C PRO A 64 -5.10 2.07 -18.27
N ASP A 65 -4.40 2.99 -18.95
CA ASP A 65 -3.12 2.71 -19.60
C ASP A 65 -1.91 2.99 -18.71
N LEU A 66 -2.14 3.35 -17.41
CA LEU A 66 -1.12 3.58 -16.41
C LEU A 66 -1.10 2.46 -15.39
N THR A 67 0.02 1.77 -15.28
CA THR A 67 0.24 0.80 -14.21
C THR A 67 0.78 1.52 -12.97
N VAL A 68 0.07 1.42 -11.85
CA VAL A 68 0.53 1.95 -10.57
C VAL A 68 1.11 0.82 -9.72
N ILE A 69 2.34 0.98 -9.29
CA ILE A 69 3.06 0.05 -8.42
C ILE A 69 3.23 0.72 -7.05
N ILE A 70 2.68 0.10 -6.01
CA ILE A 70 2.80 0.60 -4.64
C ILE A 70 3.72 -0.33 -3.87
N LEU A 71 4.88 0.18 -3.44
CA LEU A 71 5.80 -0.54 -2.58
C LEU A 71 5.37 -0.35 -1.12
N CYS A 72 5.34 -1.44 -0.37
CA CYS A 72 4.95 -1.45 1.03
C CYS A 72 5.93 -2.27 1.86
N HIS A 73 6.14 -1.88 3.10
CA HIS A 73 6.74 -2.78 4.07
C HIS A 73 5.74 -3.87 4.45
N CYS A 74 6.22 -5.06 4.76
CA CYS A 74 5.39 -6.12 5.30
C CYS A 74 5.63 -6.32 6.80
N GLU A 75 4.68 -6.93 7.47
CA GLU A 75 4.78 -7.42 8.83
C GLU A 75 4.23 -8.84 8.92
N THR A 76 4.75 -9.59 9.88
CA THR A 76 4.24 -10.91 10.20
C THR A 76 3.46 -10.83 11.50
N VAL A 77 2.21 -11.22 11.46
CA VAL A 77 1.29 -11.22 12.62
C VAL A 77 0.82 -12.64 12.91
N SER A 78 0.57 -12.93 14.19
CA SER A 78 -0.10 -14.16 14.62
C SER A 78 -1.50 -13.82 15.08
N ASP A 79 -2.48 -14.62 14.67
CA ASP A 79 -3.85 -14.51 15.19
C ASP A 79 -3.99 -15.24 16.55
N ASP A 80 -5.18 -15.13 17.15
CA ASP A 80 -5.49 -15.75 18.45
C ASP A 80 -5.40 -17.28 18.42
N ASN A 81 -5.41 -17.91 17.25
CA ASN A 81 -5.25 -19.35 17.03
C ASN A 81 -3.80 -19.76 16.74
N GLY A 82 -2.85 -18.82 16.80
CA GLY A 82 -1.46 -19.06 16.51
C GLY A 82 -1.12 -19.16 15.01
N ILE A 83 -2.06 -18.82 14.12
CA ILE A 83 -1.80 -18.81 12.67
C ILE A 83 -0.97 -17.58 12.33
N VAL A 84 0.19 -17.81 11.75
CA VAL A 84 1.14 -16.76 11.36
C VAL A 84 0.88 -16.35 9.91
N LYS A 85 0.67 -15.04 9.69
CA LYS A 85 0.40 -14.48 8.35
C LYS A 85 1.21 -13.23 8.08
N THR A 86 1.78 -13.14 6.88
CA THR A 86 2.46 -11.94 6.38
C THR A 86 1.48 -11.08 5.59
N ARG A 87 1.45 -9.78 5.91
CA ARG A 87 0.58 -8.78 5.29
C ARG A 87 1.31 -7.44 5.10
N ILE A 88 0.70 -6.50 4.42
CA ILE A 88 1.19 -5.12 4.36
C ILE A 88 1.18 -4.51 5.78
N LYS A 89 2.31 -3.91 6.16
CA LYS A 89 2.41 -3.13 7.39
C LYS A 89 1.70 -1.79 7.19
N THR A 90 0.79 -1.45 8.09
CA THR A 90 0.10 -0.16 8.08
C THR A 90 0.35 0.62 9.36
N ASN A 91 0.28 1.97 9.28
CA ASN A 91 0.37 2.82 10.46
C ASN A 91 -1.04 3.05 11.02
N GLY A 92 -1.31 2.43 12.17
CA GLY A 92 -2.54 2.59 12.92
C GLY A 92 -3.62 1.54 12.66
N ARG A 93 -4.29 1.14 13.75
CA ARG A 93 -5.29 0.06 13.79
C ARG A 93 -6.48 0.22 12.83
N LYS A 94 -6.80 1.44 12.41
CA LYS A 94 -7.91 1.68 11.47
C LYS A 94 -7.59 1.18 10.07
N LEU A 95 -6.38 1.44 9.58
CA LEU A 95 -5.94 0.95 8.27
C LEU A 95 -5.76 -0.57 8.26
N GLU A 96 -5.36 -1.17 9.37
CA GLU A 96 -5.29 -2.62 9.49
C GLU A 96 -6.64 -3.30 9.21
N LYS A 97 -7.74 -2.68 9.68
CA LYS A 97 -9.10 -3.18 9.46
C LYS A 97 -9.59 -3.03 8.02
N LEU A 98 -9.00 -2.13 7.25
CA LEU A 98 -9.40 -1.86 5.87
C LEU A 98 -8.81 -2.86 4.87
N VAL A 99 -7.81 -3.65 5.27
CA VAL A 99 -7.14 -4.68 4.44
C VAL A 99 -6.85 -4.14 3.04
N LEU A 100 -5.87 -3.24 2.94
CA LEU A 100 -5.55 -2.52 1.69
C LEU A 100 -5.33 -3.47 0.51
N GLU A 101 -4.78 -4.65 0.76
CA GLU A 101 -4.55 -5.68 -0.25
C GLU A 101 -5.83 -6.16 -0.93
N SER A 102 -6.97 -6.06 -0.26
CA SER A 102 -8.26 -6.45 -0.86
C SER A 102 -8.62 -5.62 -2.09
N LYS A 103 -8.14 -4.38 -2.15
CA LYS A 103 -8.37 -3.44 -3.25
C LYS A 103 -7.44 -3.67 -4.45
N MET A 104 -6.29 -4.29 -4.25
CA MET A 104 -5.32 -4.51 -5.32
C MET A 104 -5.71 -5.72 -6.16
N THR A 105 -5.50 -5.65 -7.46
CA THR A 105 -5.65 -6.81 -8.36
C THR A 105 -4.52 -7.79 -8.21
N THR A 106 -3.31 -7.28 -7.99
CA THR A 106 -2.07 -8.05 -7.86
C THR A 106 -1.34 -7.63 -6.60
N VAL A 107 -0.96 -8.60 -5.78
CA VAL A 107 -0.12 -8.41 -4.58
C VAL A 107 0.99 -9.44 -4.63
N VAL A 108 2.23 -9.00 -4.73
CA VAL A 108 3.40 -9.88 -4.76
C VAL A 108 4.25 -9.63 -3.52
N TRP A 109 4.77 -10.70 -2.95
CA TRP A 109 5.66 -10.63 -1.80
C TRP A 109 7.10 -10.86 -2.24
N ALA A 110 7.93 -9.81 -2.17
CA ALA A 110 9.35 -9.86 -2.48
C ALA A 110 10.12 -10.46 -1.29
N VAL A 111 10.82 -11.55 -1.51
CA VAL A 111 11.61 -12.24 -0.48
C VAL A 111 13.04 -12.52 -0.95
N ARG A 112 13.95 -12.60 0.02
CA ARG A 112 15.30 -13.15 -0.21
C ARG A 112 15.41 -14.48 0.53
N LYS A 113 15.54 -15.58 -0.22
CA LYS A 113 15.69 -16.92 0.32
C LYS A 113 16.93 -17.59 -0.31
N GLU A 114 17.81 -18.13 0.52
CA GLU A 114 19.05 -18.81 0.07
C GLU A 114 19.92 -17.93 -0.86
N GLY A 115 20.02 -16.64 -0.54
CA GLY A 115 20.78 -15.66 -1.33
C GLY A 115 20.12 -15.19 -2.63
N LYS A 116 18.97 -15.75 -3.01
CA LYS A 116 18.22 -15.38 -4.24
C LYS A 116 17.00 -14.51 -3.92
N TYR A 117 16.74 -13.52 -4.78
CA TYR A 117 15.52 -12.73 -4.74
C TYR A 117 14.41 -13.45 -5.49
N ARG A 118 13.23 -13.52 -4.90
CA ARG A 118 12.04 -14.18 -5.48
C ARG A 118 10.80 -13.37 -5.21
N PHE A 119 9.81 -13.50 -6.08
CA PHE A 119 8.45 -13.02 -5.84
C PHE A 119 7.54 -14.20 -5.51
N ILE A 120 6.84 -14.12 -4.38
CA ILE A 120 5.80 -15.06 -4.01
C ILE A 120 4.48 -14.48 -4.50
N LEU A 121 3.78 -15.23 -5.34
CA LEU A 121 2.57 -14.81 -6.02
C LEU A 121 1.31 -15.31 -5.31
N SER A 122 1.41 -16.41 -4.55
CA SER A 122 0.35 -16.98 -3.73
C SER A 122 0.95 -17.85 -2.65
N ALA A 123 0.47 -17.76 -1.42
CA ALA A 123 0.78 -18.67 -0.32
C ALA A 123 -0.26 -18.52 0.80
N ASP A 124 -0.50 -19.59 1.56
CA ASP A 124 -1.51 -19.63 2.64
C ASP A 124 -1.17 -18.70 3.81
N ASN A 125 0.13 -18.42 3.99
CA ASN A 125 0.66 -17.62 5.09
C ASN A 125 0.93 -16.16 4.72
N CYS A 126 0.42 -15.66 3.61
CA CYS A 126 0.56 -14.26 3.23
C CYS A 126 -0.65 -13.76 2.42
N THR A 127 -0.71 -12.44 2.21
CA THR A 127 -1.77 -11.79 1.42
C THR A 127 -1.44 -11.67 -0.08
N ALA A 128 -0.38 -12.35 -0.54
CA ALA A 128 -0.01 -12.38 -1.96
C ALA A 128 -1.11 -13.02 -2.80
N LYS A 129 -1.44 -12.39 -3.91
CA LYS A 129 -2.44 -12.86 -4.87
C LYS A 129 -2.17 -12.30 -6.26
N VAL A 130 -2.45 -13.08 -7.27
CA VAL A 130 -2.40 -12.64 -8.66
C VAL A 130 -3.62 -13.20 -9.41
N PRO A 131 -4.12 -12.51 -10.45
CA PRO A 131 -5.15 -13.08 -11.33
C PRO A 131 -4.66 -14.35 -12.00
N MET A 132 -5.57 -15.29 -12.24
CA MET A 132 -5.25 -16.51 -12.97
C MET A 132 -4.74 -16.17 -14.38
N GLY A 133 -3.59 -16.73 -14.76
CA GLY A 133 -2.96 -16.48 -16.05
C GLY A 133 -2.25 -15.14 -16.20
N ALA A 134 -1.95 -14.43 -15.10
CA ALA A 134 -1.26 -13.14 -15.14
C ALA A 134 0.25 -13.24 -15.45
N PHE A 135 0.87 -14.41 -15.25
CA PHE A 135 2.28 -14.70 -15.49
C PHE A 135 2.46 -16.11 -16.04
#